data_ee6221dd252528e1ea53bc98e117d432
#
_entry.id   ee6221dd252528e1ea53bc98e117d432
#
_cell.length_a   1.000
_cell.length_b   1.000
_cell.length_c   1.000
_cell.angle_alpha   90.00
_cell.angle_beta   90.00
_cell.angle_gamma   90.00
#
_symmetry.space_group_name_H-M   'P 1'
#
loop_
_entity.id
_entity.type
_entity.pdbx_description
1 polymer ?
#
loop_
_entity_poly.entity_id
_entity_poly.type
_entity_poly.pdbx_seq_one_letter_code
_entity_poly.pdbx_strand_id
1 'polypeptide(L)'
;VVSMPARLCAAADHTDYWECFTPELVTFASAEHRMWAVISPRDDSVVQLQSTHPSFTERVFDISEDIPERMDGMSWLDWLERRGAPEPDWANYVLGSIRHTQFSYSEALLGGFDMLVDSTIPSSSGASSSSALAMCGMMAFRLCNQLPTSALEMARDTADAEWYVGTRGGMMDHATMAFAQAGHVLRLTFRPFRATPLPL
;
A
#
# COMPACT_ATOMS: atom_id res chain seq x y z
N VAL A 1 -2.76 12.38 10.69
CA VAL A 1 -1.63 12.38 9.75
C VAL A 1 -0.97 11.01 9.77
N VAL A 2 -0.72 10.46 8.60
CA VAL A 2 0.01 9.20 8.39
C VAL A 2 1.35 9.52 7.72
N SER A 3 2.40 8.76 8.02
CA SER A 3 3.70 8.94 7.38
C SER A 3 4.35 7.60 7.07
N MET A 4 4.76 7.41 5.81
CA MET A 4 5.45 6.22 5.32
C MET A 4 6.86 6.57 4.86
N PRO A 5 7.89 5.84 5.30
CA PRO A 5 9.28 6.10 4.87
C PRO A 5 9.54 5.58 3.46
N ALA A 6 10.54 6.13 2.79
CA ALA A 6 11.16 5.47 1.64
C ALA A 6 11.81 4.14 2.08
N ARG A 7 11.79 3.15 1.20
CA ARG A 7 12.45 1.86 1.40
C ARG A 7 13.69 1.74 0.51
N LEU A 8 14.75 1.20 1.07
CA LEU A 8 15.95 0.83 0.35
C LEU A 8 16.25 -0.65 0.62
N CYS A 9 16.67 -1.39 -0.41
CA CYS A 9 17.10 -2.77 -0.28
C CYS A 9 18.62 -2.85 -0.39
N ALA A 10 19.27 -3.42 0.63
CA ALA A 10 20.71 -3.58 0.65
C ALA A 10 21.15 -4.93 0.07
N ALA A 11 20.31 -5.96 0.15
CA ALA A 11 20.62 -7.29 -0.35
C ALA A 11 19.36 -8.08 -0.69
N ALA A 12 19.44 -8.88 -1.74
CA ALA A 12 18.44 -9.83 -2.23
C ALA A 12 17.14 -9.16 -2.77
N ASP A 13 17.28 -8.01 -3.41
CA ASP A 13 16.16 -7.33 -4.06
C ASP A 13 15.44 -8.24 -5.07
N HIS A 14 14.10 -8.09 -5.16
CA HIS A 14 13.24 -8.88 -6.05
C HIS A 14 13.23 -10.40 -5.85
N THR A 15 13.47 -10.88 -4.63
CA THR A 15 13.41 -12.31 -4.31
C THR A 15 12.26 -12.72 -3.39
N ASP A 16 11.53 -11.77 -2.84
CA ASP A 16 10.49 -11.97 -1.83
C ASP A 16 9.22 -12.69 -2.35
N TYR A 17 9.00 -12.69 -3.67
CA TYR A 17 7.89 -13.38 -4.34
C TYR A 17 8.28 -14.74 -4.97
N TRP A 18 9.54 -15.14 -4.88
CA TRP A 18 9.98 -16.43 -5.44
C TRP A 18 9.61 -17.59 -4.51
N GLU A 19 8.94 -18.59 -5.06
CA GLU A 19 8.45 -19.74 -4.29
C GLU A 19 9.46 -20.87 -4.12
N CYS A 20 10.49 -20.90 -4.96
CA CYS A 20 11.45 -22.00 -5.03
C CYS A 20 12.50 -22.00 -3.91
N PHE A 21 12.61 -20.93 -3.12
CA PHE A 21 13.51 -20.84 -1.98
C PHE A 21 12.98 -19.86 -0.91
N THR A 22 13.60 -19.84 0.25
CA THR A 22 13.27 -18.95 1.37
C THR A 22 14.28 -17.79 1.44
N PRO A 23 14.06 -16.71 0.69
CA PRO A 23 15.03 -15.61 0.66
C PRO A 23 15.09 -14.89 2.01
N GLU A 24 16.29 -14.45 2.35
CA GLU A 24 16.50 -13.46 3.40
C GLU A 24 16.92 -12.14 2.75
N LEU A 25 16.19 -11.09 3.05
CA LEU A 25 16.44 -9.76 2.52
C LEU A 25 16.94 -8.84 3.63
N VAL A 26 17.80 -7.91 3.29
CA VAL A 26 18.23 -6.85 4.18
C VAL A 26 17.75 -5.51 3.61
N THR A 27 16.89 -4.86 4.35
CA THR A 27 16.27 -3.60 3.96
C THR A 27 16.42 -2.57 5.06
N PHE A 28 16.19 -1.32 4.74
CA PHE A 28 16.07 -0.25 5.72
C PHE A 28 15.13 0.85 5.22
N ALA A 29 14.54 1.58 6.17
CA ALA A 29 13.72 2.73 5.89
C ALA A 29 14.53 4.02 6.04
N SER A 30 14.29 4.97 5.14
CA SER A 30 14.89 6.30 5.26
C SER A 30 14.25 7.08 6.42
N ALA A 31 15.07 7.77 7.20
CA ALA A 31 14.59 8.72 8.20
C ALA A 31 14.15 10.05 7.55
N GLU A 32 14.80 10.45 6.47
CA GLU A 32 14.67 11.78 5.84
C GLU A 32 13.64 11.78 4.70
N HIS A 33 13.64 10.73 3.87
CA HIS A 33 12.74 10.64 2.73
C HIS A 33 11.47 9.90 3.12
N ARG A 34 10.38 10.65 3.15
CA ARG A 34 9.08 10.14 3.60
C ARG A 34 7.95 10.69 2.73
N MET A 35 6.85 9.97 2.78
CA MET A 35 5.55 10.46 2.33
C MET A 35 4.68 10.74 3.55
N TRP A 36 4.00 11.86 3.54
CA TRP A 36 3.00 12.24 4.54
C TRP A 36 1.65 12.34 3.88
N ALA A 37 0.63 11.87 4.59
CA ALA A 37 -0.76 12.04 4.19
C ALA A 37 -1.54 12.67 5.34
N VAL A 38 -2.16 13.80 5.07
CA VAL A 38 -3.17 14.40 5.94
C VAL A 38 -4.53 13.88 5.50
N ILE A 39 -5.29 13.29 6.41
CA ILE A 39 -6.53 12.60 6.12
C ILE A 39 -7.64 13.22 6.93
N SER A 40 -8.77 13.50 6.30
CA SER A 40 -10.02 13.93 6.92
C SER A 40 -11.13 12.96 6.52
N PRO A 41 -11.80 12.29 7.47
CA PRO A 41 -12.92 11.43 7.15
C PRO A 41 -14.09 12.26 6.62
N ARG A 42 -14.92 11.65 5.78
CA ARG A 42 -16.14 12.20 5.21
C ARG A 42 -17.34 11.37 5.65
N ASP A 43 -18.52 11.98 5.61
CA ASP A 43 -19.80 11.32 5.92
C ASP A 43 -20.46 10.69 4.67
N ASP A 44 -19.78 10.77 3.51
CA ASP A 44 -20.21 10.21 2.23
C ASP A 44 -19.19 9.16 1.70
N SER A 45 -19.46 8.62 0.52
CA SER A 45 -18.60 7.64 -0.16
C SER A 45 -17.56 8.27 -1.11
N VAL A 46 -17.32 9.56 -1.01
CA VAL A 46 -16.40 10.25 -1.91
C VAL A 46 -14.99 10.21 -1.34
N VAL A 47 -14.02 9.91 -2.20
CA VAL A 47 -12.59 10.07 -1.91
C VAL A 47 -12.03 11.16 -2.81
N GLN A 48 -11.43 12.16 -2.16
CA GLN A 48 -10.75 13.26 -2.83
C GLN A 48 -9.26 13.21 -2.50
N LEU A 49 -8.45 13.11 -3.54
CA LEU A 49 -7.00 13.01 -3.43
C LEU A 49 -6.33 14.25 -4.01
N GLN A 50 -5.46 14.85 -3.23
CA GLN A 50 -4.65 16.01 -3.63
C GLN A 50 -3.16 15.73 -3.34
N SER A 51 -2.28 16.34 -4.13
CA SER A 51 -0.85 16.30 -3.91
C SER A 51 -0.26 17.71 -3.90
N THR A 52 0.74 17.94 -3.08
CA THR A 52 1.52 19.19 -3.13
C THR A 52 2.42 19.26 -4.38
N HIS A 53 2.70 18.11 -5.01
CA HIS A 53 3.51 18.05 -6.22
C HIS A 53 2.66 18.40 -7.46
N PRO A 54 3.05 19.39 -8.28
CA PRO A 54 2.21 19.95 -9.35
C PRO A 54 1.89 18.97 -10.49
N SER A 55 2.68 17.90 -10.64
CA SER A 55 2.43 16.88 -11.68
C SER A 55 1.30 15.93 -11.32
N PHE A 56 0.86 15.87 -10.07
CA PHE A 56 -0.23 15.00 -9.61
C PHE A 56 -1.48 15.83 -9.38
N THR A 57 -2.31 15.92 -10.42
CA THR A 57 -3.57 16.67 -10.36
C THR A 57 -4.57 15.98 -9.44
N GLU A 58 -5.44 16.78 -8.85
CA GLU A 58 -6.53 16.30 -8.01
C GLU A 58 -7.35 15.18 -8.68
N ARG A 59 -7.75 14.21 -7.86
CA ARG A 59 -8.65 13.12 -8.26
C ARG A 59 -9.79 13.01 -7.25
N VAL A 60 -10.99 12.83 -7.80
CA VAL A 60 -12.21 12.61 -7.02
C VAL A 60 -12.93 11.40 -7.59
N PHE A 61 -13.33 10.47 -6.74
CA PHE A 61 -14.09 9.29 -7.13
C PHE A 61 -15.03 8.85 -6.01
N ASP A 62 -16.17 8.26 -6.41
CA ASP A 62 -17.12 7.65 -5.49
C ASP A 62 -16.79 6.17 -5.32
N ILE A 63 -16.47 5.77 -4.10
CA ILE A 63 -16.08 4.38 -3.78
C ILE A 63 -17.28 3.44 -3.67
N SER A 64 -18.51 3.95 -3.71
CA SER A 64 -19.73 3.15 -3.83
C SER A 64 -19.95 2.60 -5.24
N GLU A 65 -19.28 3.21 -6.23
CA GLU A 65 -19.27 2.71 -7.60
C GLU A 65 -18.23 1.61 -7.76
N ASP A 66 -18.51 0.62 -8.60
CA ASP A 66 -17.56 -0.46 -8.98
C ASP A 66 -16.97 -1.22 -7.77
N ILE A 67 -17.80 -1.45 -6.73
CA ILE A 67 -17.42 -2.26 -5.57
C ILE A 67 -17.13 -3.69 -6.02
N PRO A 68 -15.99 -4.31 -5.59
CA PRO A 68 -15.69 -5.67 -5.97
C PRO A 68 -16.76 -6.65 -5.49
N GLU A 69 -17.49 -7.27 -6.43
CA GLU A 69 -18.41 -8.36 -6.10
C GLU A 69 -17.61 -9.60 -5.71
N ARG A 70 -17.82 -10.07 -4.49
CA ARG A 70 -17.23 -11.31 -4.02
C ARG A 70 -18.17 -12.48 -4.34
N MET A 71 -17.80 -13.26 -5.35
CA MET A 71 -18.45 -14.53 -5.64
C MET A 71 -17.80 -15.67 -4.83
N ASP A 72 -18.57 -16.67 -4.46
CA ASP A 72 -18.05 -17.83 -3.73
C ASP A 72 -16.85 -18.45 -4.46
N GLY A 73 -15.74 -18.61 -3.75
CA GLY A 73 -14.50 -19.17 -4.28
C GLY A 73 -13.67 -18.24 -5.18
N MET A 74 -14.10 -17.00 -5.42
CA MET A 74 -13.34 -16.03 -6.20
C MET A 74 -12.19 -15.46 -5.35
N SER A 75 -10.98 -15.51 -5.89
CA SER A 75 -9.83 -14.83 -5.32
C SER A 75 -9.75 -13.36 -5.78
N TRP A 76 -8.93 -12.56 -5.08
CA TRP A 76 -8.61 -11.20 -5.52
C TRP A 76 -8.02 -11.17 -6.93
N LEU A 77 -7.17 -12.14 -7.25
CA LEU A 77 -6.57 -12.27 -8.57
C LEU A 77 -7.63 -12.52 -9.66
N ASP A 78 -8.58 -13.43 -9.41
CA ASP A 78 -9.66 -13.72 -10.37
C ASP A 78 -10.50 -12.47 -10.65
N TRP A 79 -10.75 -11.65 -9.62
CA TRP A 79 -11.47 -10.39 -9.79
C TRP A 79 -10.68 -9.41 -10.65
N LEU A 80 -9.38 -9.25 -10.39
CA LEU A 80 -8.50 -8.38 -11.18
C LEU A 80 -8.42 -8.80 -12.64
N GLU A 81 -8.33 -10.09 -12.93
CA GLU A 81 -8.27 -10.62 -14.30
C GLU A 81 -9.57 -10.36 -15.08
N ARG A 82 -10.71 -10.41 -14.41
CA ARG A 82 -12.01 -10.08 -15.02
C ARG A 82 -12.17 -8.60 -15.29
N ARG A 83 -11.72 -7.78 -14.35
CA ARG A 83 -11.83 -6.32 -14.44
C ARG A 83 -10.86 -5.73 -15.47
N GLY A 84 -9.68 -6.31 -15.60
CA GLY A 84 -8.57 -5.74 -16.35
C GLY A 84 -7.84 -4.60 -15.61
N ALA A 85 -6.68 -4.22 -16.11
CA ALA A 85 -5.90 -3.12 -15.54
C ALA A 85 -6.60 -1.78 -15.79
N PRO A 86 -6.58 -0.85 -14.81
CA PRO A 86 -7.08 0.50 -15.02
C PRO A 86 -6.14 1.31 -15.94
N GLU A 87 -6.66 2.37 -16.53
CA GLU A 87 -5.81 3.37 -17.19
C GLU A 87 -4.78 3.92 -16.19
N PRO A 88 -3.52 4.14 -16.61
CA PRO A 88 -2.48 4.59 -15.71
C PRO A 88 -2.81 5.93 -15.03
N ASP A 89 -2.89 5.91 -13.71
CA ASP A 89 -3.10 7.12 -12.89
C ASP A 89 -2.46 6.92 -11.51
N TRP A 90 -1.95 8.01 -10.92
CA TRP A 90 -1.32 7.97 -9.61
C TRP A 90 -2.31 7.60 -8.48
N ALA A 91 -3.58 7.97 -8.63
CA ALA A 91 -4.63 7.66 -7.66
C ALA A 91 -4.96 6.16 -7.59
N ASN A 92 -4.60 5.38 -8.62
CA ASN A 92 -4.89 3.94 -8.65
C ASN A 92 -4.21 3.15 -7.53
N TYR A 93 -3.11 3.64 -6.97
CA TYR A 93 -2.47 3.01 -5.80
C TYR A 93 -3.35 3.12 -4.55
N VAL A 94 -4.03 4.27 -4.38
CA VAL A 94 -5.00 4.46 -3.30
C VAL A 94 -6.29 3.70 -3.61
N LEU A 95 -6.78 3.77 -4.84
CA LEU A 95 -8.00 3.07 -5.25
C LEU A 95 -7.84 1.54 -5.13
N GLY A 96 -6.68 1.00 -5.50
CA GLY A 96 -6.35 -0.42 -5.32
C GLY A 96 -6.43 -0.85 -3.86
N SER A 97 -5.92 -0.03 -2.94
CA SER A 97 -5.99 -0.28 -1.50
C SER A 97 -7.44 -0.29 -0.98
N ILE A 98 -8.28 0.62 -1.48
CA ILE A 98 -9.71 0.67 -1.17
C ILE A 98 -10.41 -0.59 -1.70
N ARG A 99 -10.23 -0.90 -2.99
CA ARG A 99 -10.88 -2.05 -3.65
C ARG A 99 -10.46 -3.39 -3.03
N HIS A 100 -9.17 -3.56 -2.71
CA HIS A 100 -8.71 -4.75 -2.01
C HIS A 100 -9.38 -4.90 -0.64
N THR A 101 -9.50 -3.79 0.11
CA THR A 101 -10.16 -3.81 1.41
C THR A 101 -11.66 -4.13 1.27
N GLN A 102 -12.36 -3.50 0.35
CA GLN A 102 -13.78 -3.80 0.05
C GLN A 102 -13.98 -5.26 -0.37
N PHE A 103 -13.04 -5.82 -1.16
CA PHE A 103 -13.07 -7.23 -1.55
C PHE A 103 -12.86 -8.18 -0.35
N SER A 104 -11.97 -7.83 0.56
CA SER A 104 -11.57 -8.68 1.69
C SER A 104 -12.60 -8.71 2.82
N TYR A 105 -13.37 -7.64 2.98
CA TYR A 105 -14.42 -7.51 4.00
C TYR A 105 -15.79 -7.75 3.37
N SER A 106 -16.66 -8.53 4.08
CA SER A 106 -17.99 -8.90 3.57
C SER A 106 -19.02 -7.77 3.65
N GLU A 107 -18.71 -6.70 4.36
CA GLU A 107 -19.58 -5.54 4.55
C GLU A 107 -19.23 -4.45 3.53
N ALA A 108 -20.25 -3.72 3.08
CA ALA A 108 -20.04 -2.57 2.22
C ALA A 108 -19.35 -1.44 3.00
N LEU A 109 -18.07 -1.25 2.75
CA LEU A 109 -17.25 -0.20 3.35
C LEU A 109 -17.29 1.02 2.45
N LEU A 110 -17.94 2.09 2.93
CA LEU A 110 -18.24 3.29 2.13
C LEU A 110 -17.76 4.59 2.80
N GLY A 111 -17.02 4.53 3.89
CA GLY A 111 -16.48 5.73 4.53
C GLY A 111 -15.42 6.40 3.66
N GLY A 112 -15.80 7.49 3.00
CA GLY A 112 -14.92 8.30 2.18
C GLY A 112 -13.97 9.16 3.00
N PHE A 113 -13.04 9.83 2.32
CA PHE A 113 -12.08 10.72 2.96
C PHE A 113 -11.46 11.71 1.98
N ASP A 114 -11.02 12.84 2.50
CA ASP A 114 -10.10 13.73 1.80
C ASP A 114 -8.67 13.37 2.21
N MET A 115 -7.75 13.33 1.25
CA MET A 115 -6.34 13.04 1.50
C MET A 115 -5.44 14.00 0.72
N LEU A 116 -4.62 14.76 1.46
CA LEU A 116 -3.54 15.56 0.89
C LEU A 116 -2.21 14.85 1.12
N VAL A 117 -1.49 14.61 0.03
CA VAL A 117 -0.19 13.93 0.03
C VAL A 117 0.94 14.93 -0.22
N ASP A 118 1.98 14.84 0.62
CA ASP A 118 3.28 15.47 0.42
C ASP A 118 4.38 14.42 0.48
N SER A 119 5.42 14.54 -0.36
CA SER A 119 6.46 13.51 -0.41
C SER A 119 7.83 14.08 -0.73
N THR A 120 8.82 13.70 0.06
CA THR A 120 10.24 13.90 -0.23
C THR A 120 10.90 12.66 -0.83
N ILE A 121 10.14 11.58 -1.07
CA ILE A 121 10.64 10.38 -1.76
C ILE A 121 10.82 10.71 -3.23
N PRO A 122 12.03 10.58 -3.80
CA PRO A 122 12.24 10.88 -5.20
C PRO A 122 11.42 9.95 -6.10
N SER A 123 10.69 10.50 -7.06
CA SER A 123 9.92 9.72 -8.01
C SER A 123 10.83 8.88 -8.90
N SER A 124 10.41 7.67 -9.23
CA SER A 124 11.11 6.73 -10.15
C SER A 124 12.55 6.40 -9.72
N SER A 125 12.89 6.52 -8.46
CA SER A 125 14.24 6.24 -7.92
C SER A 125 14.43 4.82 -7.38
N GLY A 126 13.42 3.96 -7.48
CA GLY A 126 13.44 2.65 -6.81
C GLY A 126 13.24 2.70 -5.30
N ALA A 127 12.91 3.87 -4.74
CA ALA A 127 12.70 4.07 -3.29
C ALA A 127 11.25 3.81 -2.84
N SER A 128 10.45 3.14 -3.67
CA SER A 128 9.08 2.68 -3.39
C SER A 128 8.09 3.77 -3.01
N SER A 129 8.09 4.89 -3.76
CA SER A 129 7.10 5.95 -3.58
C SER A 129 5.66 5.46 -3.85
N SER A 130 5.46 4.55 -4.79
CA SER A 130 4.18 3.90 -5.08
C SER A 130 3.65 3.12 -3.88
N SER A 131 4.50 2.26 -3.31
CA SER A 131 4.13 1.45 -2.14
C SER A 131 3.87 2.32 -0.90
N ALA A 132 4.61 3.43 -0.74
CA ALA A 132 4.33 4.41 0.30
C ALA A 132 2.94 5.05 0.12
N LEU A 133 2.56 5.38 -1.12
CA LEU A 133 1.24 5.93 -1.43
C LEU A 133 0.13 4.90 -1.19
N ALA A 134 0.32 3.66 -1.64
CA ALA A 134 -0.62 2.57 -1.40
C ALA A 134 -0.82 2.31 0.11
N MET A 135 0.27 2.29 0.89
CA MET A 135 0.21 2.16 2.36
C MET A 135 -0.53 3.34 3.02
N CYS A 136 -0.31 4.57 2.55
CA CYS A 136 -1.07 5.74 3.03
C CYS A 136 -2.57 5.60 2.73
N GLY A 137 -2.92 5.16 1.51
CA GLY A 137 -4.31 4.92 1.10
C GLY A 137 -4.98 3.80 1.90
N MET A 138 -4.29 2.67 2.09
CA MET A 138 -4.76 1.56 2.92
C MET A 138 -5.03 2.00 4.37
N MET A 139 -4.08 2.73 4.96
CA MET A 139 -4.23 3.26 6.31
C MET A 139 -5.39 4.26 6.40
N ALA A 140 -5.51 5.18 5.44
CA ALA A 140 -6.59 6.16 5.40
C ALA A 140 -7.96 5.46 5.38
N PHE A 141 -8.15 4.54 4.45
CA PHE A 141 -9.43 3.86 4.27
C PHE A 141 -9.79 2.99 5.49
N ARG A 142 -8.83 2.25 6.05
CA ARG A 142 -9.06 1.45 7.25
C ARG A 142 -9.41 2.29 8.47
N LEU A 143 -8.70 3.40 8.69
CA LEU A 143 -9.01 4.30 9.80
C LEU A 143 -10.39 4.93 9.67
N CYS A 144 -10.77 5.40 8.47
CA CYS A 144 -12.09 6.00 8.23
C CYS A 144 -13.25 4.99 8.38
N ASN A 145 -12.97 3.71 8.13
CA ASN A 145 -13.95 2.62 8.29
C ASN A 145 -13.76 1.80 9.59
N GLN A 146 -12.95 2.27 10.53
CA GLN A 146 -12.73 1.65 11.86
C GLN A 146 -12.23 0.20 11.80
N LEU A 147 -11.43 -0.12 10.78
CA LEU A 147 -10.86 -1.46 10.57
C LEU A 147 -9.50 -1.61 11.28
N PRO A 148 -9.08 -2.86 11.56
CA PRO A 148 -7.76 -3.15 12.11
C PRO A 148 -6.61 -2.64 11.23
N THR A 149 -5.53 -2.16 11.87
CA THR A 149 -4.33 -1.63 11.22
C THR A 149 -3.06 -2.31 11.73
N SER A 150 -3.09 -3.64 11.93
CA SER A 150 -1.89 -4.36 12.35
C SER A 150 -0.78 -4.30 11.27
N ALA A 151 0.46 -4.16 11.69
CA ALA A 151 1.59 -3.96 10.76
C ALA A 151 1.70 -5.07 9.70
N LEU A 152 1.47 -6.33 10.10
CA LEU A 152 1.57 -7.47 9.18
C LEU A 152 0.41 -7.48 8.16
N GLU A 153 -0.82 -7.26 8.62
CA GLU A 153 -1.99 -7.18 7.73
C GLU A 153 -1.85 -6.01 6.78
N MET A 154 -1.46 -4.83 7.29
CA MET A 154 -1.21 -3.66 6.45
C MET A 154 -0.18 -3.95 5.36
N ALA A 155 0.95 -4.58 5.71
CA ALA A 155 1.98 -4.90 4.72
C ALA A 155 1.51 -5.90 3.68
N ARG A 156 0.80 -6.97 4.09
CA ARG A 156 0.29 -8.01 3.20
C ARG A 156 -0.80 -7.47 2.28
N ASP A 157 -1.81 -6.86 2.85
CA ASP A 157 -2.98 -6.44 2.10
C ASP A 157 -2.66 -5.29 1.14
N THR A 158 -1.69 -4.43 1.49
CA THR A 158 -1.24 -3.39 0.55
C THR A 158 -0.40 -3.96 -0.58
N ALA A 159 0.42 -4.98 -0.31
CA ALA A 159 1.16 -5.67 -1.38
C ALA A 159 0.22 -6.32 -2.40
N ASP A 160 -0.84 -6.98 -1.92
CA ASP A 160 -1.87 -7.56 -2.79
C ASP A 160 -2.69 -6.47 -3.50
N ALA A 161 -2.95 -5.34 -2.84
CA ALA A 161 -3.66 -4.20 -3.42
C ALA A 161 -2.91 -3.55 -4.60
N GLU A 162 -1.56 -3.54 -4.59
CA GLU A 162 -0.77 -3.02 -5.73
C GLU A 162 -0.96 -3.83 -7.02
N TRP A 163 -1.47 -5.07 -6.93
CA TRP A 163 -1.81 -5.84 -8.13
C TRP A 163 -2.91 -5.16 -8.97
N TYR A 164 -3.69 -4.27 -8.37
CA TYR A 164 -4.70 -3.47 -9.07
C TYR A 164 -4.11 -2.62 -10.20
N VAL A 165 -2.91 -2.10 -10.01
CA VAL A 165 -2.19 -1.31 -11.04
C VAL A 165 -1.35 -2.18 -11.99
N GLY A 166 -1.45 -3.51 -11.89
CA GLY A 166 -0.73 -4.47 -12.72
C GLY A 166 0.65 -4.88 -12.19
N THR A 167 1.10 -4.32 -11.07
CA THR A 167 2.39 -4.70 -10.46
C THR A 167 2.22 -5.99 -9.64
N ARG A 168 2.85 -7.09 -10.06
CA ARG A 168 2.84 -8.38 -9.37
C ARG A 168 4.10 -8.53 -8.50
N GLY A 169 4.26 -7.62 -7.54
CA GLY A 169 5.37 -7.64 -6.59
C GLY A 169 5.08 -8.49 -5.34
N GLY A 170 6.11 -8.63 -4.51
CA GLY A 170 6.00 -9.21 -3.17
C GLY A 170 5.75 -8.15 -2.09
N MET A 171 5.99 -8.53 -0.84
CA MET A 171 5.65 -7.72 0.33
C MET A 171 6.85 -6.93 0.90
N MET A 172 8.03 -6.99 0.29
CA MET A 172 9.27 -6.42 0.84
C MET A 172 9.13 -4.94 1.20
N ASP A 173 8.61 -4.13 0.28
CA ASP A 173 8.48 -2.69 0.43
C ASP A 173 7.57 -2.35 1.62
N HIS A 174 6.41 -2.93 1.62
CA HIS A 174 5.37 -2.74 2.63
C HIS A 174 5.82 -3.25 4.00
N ALA A 175 6.48 -4.43 4.05
CA ALA A 175 7.04 -4.96 5.29
C ALA A 175 8.15 -4.06 5.85
N THR A 176 8.99 -3.50 4.97
CA THR A 176 10.01 -2.55 5.42
C THR A 176 9.38 -1.31 6.03
N MET A 177 8.38 -0.71 5.36
CA MET A 177 7.68 0.47 5.85
C MET A 177 6.96 0.23 7.18
N ALA A 178 6.39 -0.97 7.35
CA ALA A 178 5.60 -1.33 8.54
C ALA A 178 6.45 -1.73 9.75
N PHE A 179 7.66 -2.31 9.55
CA PHE A 179 8.45 -2.92 10.63
C PHE A 179 9.80 -2.26 10.89
N ALA A 180 10.24 -1.31 10.05
CA ALA A 180 11.53 -0.65 10.23
C ALA A 180 11.58 0.15 11.55
N GLN A 181 12.76 0.15 12.17
CA GLN A 181 13.04 0.87 13.40
C GLN A 181 14.25 1.79 13.21
N ALA A 182 14.22 2.95 13.85
CA ALA A 182 15.32 3.90 13.81
C ALA A 182 16.62 3.25 14.35
N GLY A 183 17.74 3.47 13.65
CA GLY A 183 19.05 2.91 14.03
C GLY A 183 19.21 1.40 13.75
N HIS A 184 18.32 0.82 12.93
CA HIS A 184 18.39 -0.60 12.59
C HIS A 184 18.25 -0.83 11.08
N VAL A 185 18.92 -1.85 10.58
CA VAL A 185 18.51 -2.51 9.34
C VAL A 185 17.48 -3.58 9.68
N LEU A 186 16.68 -3.96 8.70
CA LEU A 186 15.63 -4.95 8.86
C LEU A 186 15.96 -6.20 8.05
N ARG A 187 16.11 -7.35 8.74
CA ARG A 187 16.18 -8.64 8.08
C ARG A 187 14.77 -9.19 7.92
N LEU A 188 14.39 -9.48 6.68
CA LEU A 188 13.09 -10.03 6.33
C LEU A 188 13.22 -11.46 5.81
N THR A 189 12.33 -12.34 6.26
CA THR A 189 12.06 -13.65 5.67
C THR A 189 10.56 -13.76 5.39
N PHE A 190 10.17 -14.52 4.37
CA PHE A 190 8.75 -14.57 3.97
C PHE A 190 8.09 -15.94 4.18
N ARG A 191 8.87 -16.98 4.41
CA ARG A 191 8.35 -18.35 4.61
C ARG A 191 9.13 -19.08 5.70
N PRO A 192 8.69 -19.01 6.97
CA PRO A 192 7.62 -18.15 7.50
C PRO A 192 8.02 -16.67 7.50
N PHE A 193 7.02 -15.77 7.50
CA PHE A 193 7.29 -14.35 7.61
C PHE A 193 7.92 -14.00 8.95
N ARG A 194 9.04 -13.29 8.89
CA ARG A 194 9.69 -12.68 10.07
C ARG A 194 10.32 -11.35 9.67
N ALA A 195 10.17 -10.37 10.52
CA ALA A 195 10.82 -9.06 10.42
C ALA A 195 11.70 -8.91 11.69
N THR A 196 13.02 -8.90 11.51
CA THR A 196 13.98 -8.86 12.62
C THR A 196 14.83 -7.60 12.50
N PRO A 197 14.63 -6.60 13.38
CA PRO A 197 15.51 -5.44 13.44
C PRO A 197 16.90 -5.86 13.93
N LEU A 198 17.94 -5.39 13.23
CA LEU A 198 19.35 -5.61 13.58
C LEU A 198 19.99 -4.22 13.78
N PRO A 199 20.62 -3.95 14.93
CA PRO A 199 21.23 -2.64 15.19
C PRO A 199 22.34 -2.33 14.17
N LEU A 200 22.44 -1.05 13.78
CA LEU A 200 23.51 -0.51 12.95
C LEU A 200 24.79 -0.31 13.73
#